data_00d27d55359b775690c66e0a19405734
#
_entry.id   00d27d55359b775690c66e0a19405734
#
_cell.length_a   1.000
_cell.length_b   1.000
_cell.length_c   1.000
_cell.angle_alpha   90.00
_cell.angle_beta   90.00
_cell.angle_gamma   90.00
#
_symmetry.space_group_name_H-M   'P 1'
#
loop_
_entity.id
_entity.type
_entity.pdbx_description
1 polymer ?
#
loop_
_entity_poly.entity_id
_entity_poly.type
_entity_poly.pdbx_seq_one_letter_code
_entity_poly.pdbx_strand_id
1 'polypeptide(L)'
;DAIIATGRGSPAQSHARHIAMYLMHVSFGVSLARVAYAFDRDRSTVAHGCYAIEDRRDDPDFDGWLEQLEEGLRSVMPLYRCSVAQVDWAMSRALGNTAL
;
A
#
# COMPACT_ATOMS: atom_id res chain seq x y z
N ASP A 1 4.56 -17.70 -13.44
CA ASP A 1 4.74 -16.33 -13.07
C ASP A 1 5.94 -16.12 -12.16
N ALA A 2 6.81 -15.25 -12.57
CA ALA A 2 8.07 -15.05 -11.88
C ALA A 2 7.89 -14.62 -10.44
N ILE A 3 6.90 -13.78 -10.18
CA ILE A 3 6.69 -13.28 -8.85
C ILE A 3 6.33 -14.38 -7.88
N ILE A 4 5.49 -15.27 -8.31
CA ILE A 4 5.08 -16.38 -7.46
C ILE A 4 6.17 -17.43 -7.36
N ALA A 5 6.78 -17.72 -8.48
CA ALA A 5 7.75 -18.81 -8.56
C ALA A 5 9.00 -18.55 -7.74
N THR A 6 9.45 -17.31 -7.70
CA THR A 6 10.68 -17.02 -7.00
C THR A 6 10.53 -16.94 -5.50
N GLY A 7 9.30 -16.93 -5.03
CA GLY A 7 9.09 -16.79 -3.61
C GLY A 7 9.55 -15.44 -3.10
N ARG A 8 9.91 -15.40 -1.86
CA ARG A 8 10.34 -14.15 -1.25
C ARG A 8 11.82 -13.94 -1.52
N GLY A 9 12.23 -12.78 -1.74
CA GLY A 9 13.63 -12.48 -1.84
C GLY A 9 14.07 -11.97 -3.17
N SER A 10 13.22 -12.11 -4.18
CA SER A 10 13.55 -11.53 -5.46
C SER A 10 13.42 -10.01 -5.36
N PRO A 11 14.39 -9.25 -5.90
CA PRO A 11 14.28 -7.80 -5.88
C PRO A 11 13.02 -7.28 -6.56
N ALA A 12 12.61 -7.92 -7.64
CA ALA A 12 11.40 -7.53 -8.35
C ALA A 12 10.17 -7.73 -7.48
N GLN A 13 10.11 -8.84 -6.76
CA GLN A 13 9.02 -9.12 -5.86
C GLN A 13 8.95 -8.12 -4.73
N SER A 14 10.11 -7.83 -4.16
CA SER A 14 10.20 -6.88 -3.08
C SER A 14 9.73 -5.51 -3.51
N HIS A 15 10.15 -5.10 -4.70
CA HIS A 15 9.77 -3.82 -5.25
C HIS A 15 8.26 -3.74 -5.49
N ALA A 16 7.69 -4.78 -6.07
CA ALA A 16 6.26 -4.82 -6.31
C ALA A 16 5.47 -4.74 -5.02
N ARG A 17 5.95 -5.43 -3.99
CA ARG A 17 5.31 -5.41 -2.69
C ARG A 17 5.35 -4.02 -2.08
N HIS A 18 6.49 -3.35 -2.18
CA HIS A 18 6.63 -2.00 -1.66
C HIS A 18 5.67 -1.04 -2.36
N ILE A 19 5.53 -1.17 -3.67
CA ILE A 19 4.61 -0.33 -4.41
C ILE A 19 3.17 -0.57 -3.94
N ALA A 20 2.81 -1.83 -3.76
CA ALA A 20 1.47 -2.16 -3.31
C ALA A 20 1.19 -1.59 -1.93
N MET A 21 2.14 -1.74 -1.01
CA MET A 21 1.99 -1.20 0.34
C MET A 21 1.89 0.32 0.31
N TYR A 22 2.72 0.95 -0.52
CA TYR A 22 2.69 2.40 -0.66
C TYR A 22 1.33 2.87 -1.15
N LEU A 23 0.82 2.23 -2.19
CA LEU A 23 -0.47 2.62 -2.74
C LEU A 23 -1.59 2.47 -1.72
N MET A 24 -1.59 1.38 -0.99
CA MET A 24 -2.63 1.19 0.01
C MET A 24 -2.55 2.25 1.10
N HIS A 25 -1.36 2.50 1.60
CA HIS A 25 -1.21 3.42 2.72
C HIS A 25 -1.29 4.88 2.29
N VAL A 26 -0.52 5.25 1.30
CA VAL A 26 -0.39 6.66 0.94
C VAL A 26 -1.50 7.10 0.00
N SER A 27 -1.77 6.31 -1.02
CA SER A 27 -2.74 6.72 -2.04
C SER A 27 -4.17 6.48 -1.61
N PHE A 28 -4.42 5.43 -0.86
CA PHE A 28 -5.78 5.08 -0.47
C PHE A 28 -6.08 5.29 1.02
N GLY A 29 -5.09 5.71 1.78
CA GLY A 29 -5.33 6.08 3.16
C GLY A 29 -5.56 4.94 4.13
N VAL A 30 -5.12 3.74 3.78
CA VAL A 30 -5.22 2.61 4.69
C VAL A 30 -4.14 2.75 5.76
N SER A 31 -4.49 2.47 7.00
CA SER A 31 -3.55 2.64 8.10
C SER A 31 -2.36 1.69 7.98
N LEU A 32 -1.25 2.07 8.57
CA LEU A 32 -0.06 1.22 8.56
C LEU A 32 -0.35 -0.15 9.19
N ALA A 33 -1.12 -0.15 10.27
CA ALA A 33 -1.44 -1.40 10.93
C ALA A 33 -2.22 -2.34 10.03
N ARG A 34 -3.16 -1.77 9.26
CA ARG A 34 -3.95 -2.59 8.35
C ARG A 34 -3.13 -3.11 7.19
N VAL A 35 -2.26 -2.28 6.67
CA VAL A 35 -1.39 -2.72 5.58
C VAL A 35 -0.45 -3.81 6.08
N ALA A 36 0.10 -3.62 7.26
CA ALA A 36 1.00 -4.61 7.84
C ALA A 36 0.30 -5.94 8.02
N TYR A 37 -0.92 -5.90 8.51
CA TYR A 37 -1.69 -7.12 8.69
C TYR A 37 -1.96 -7.82 7.36
N ALA A 38 -2.36 -7.04 6.36
CA ALA A 38 -2.70 -7.59 5.05
C ALA A 38 -1.50 -8.25 4.38
N PHE A 39 -0.32 -7.71 4.59
CA PHE A 39 0.89 -8.23 3.97
C PHE A 39 1.67 -9.15 4.89
N ASP A 40 1.18 -9.37 6.10
CA ASP A 40 1.86 -10.19 7.09
C ASP A 40 3.29 -9.68 7.33
N ARG A 41 3.40 -8.39 7.59
CA ARG A 41 4.67 -7.73 7.85
C ARG A 41 4.53 -6.81 9.04
N ASP A 42 5.65 -6.41 9.63
CA ASP A 42 5.67 -5.41 10.69
C ASP A 42 5.29 -4.05 10.16
N ARG A 43 4.74 -3.22 11.02
CA ARG A 43 4.48 -1.85 10.64
C ARG A 43 5.75 -1.11 10.24
N SER A 44 6.84 -1.40 10.94
CA SER A 44 8.11 -0.75 10.59
C SER A 44 8.57 -1.18 9.20
N THR A 45 8.34 -2.43 8.84
CA THR A 45 8.68 -2.91 7.51
C THR A 45 7.85 -2.20 6.45
N VAL A 46 6.56 -2.01 6.72
CA VAL A 46 5.70 -1.31 5.79
C VAL A 46 6.14 0.14 5.64
N ALA A 47 6.41 0.80 6.77
CA ALA A 47 6.86 2.18 6.73
C ALA A 47 8.16 2.31 5.94
N HIS A 48 9.07 1.39 6.16
CA HIS A 48 10.33 1.37 5.45
C HIS A 48 10.13 1.21 3.95
N GLY A 49 9.24 0.31 3.58
CA GLY A 49 8.91 0.12 2.17
C GLY A 49 8.29 1.37 1.56
N CYS A 50 7.43 2.04 2.29
CA CYS A 50 6.83 3.27 1.81
C CYS A 50 7.87 4.37 1.63
N TYR A 51 8.82 4.47 2.56
CA TYR A 51 9.91 5.42 2.40
C TYR A 51 10.75 5.12 1.17
N ALA A 52 10.98 3.85 0.91
CA ALA A 52 11.77 3.47 -0.26
C ALA A 52 11.08 3.92 -1.54
N ILE A 53 9.76 3.79 -1.60
CA ILE A 53 9.01 4.24 -2.79
C ILE A 53 9.01 5.75 -2.88
N GLU A 54 8.81 6.42 -1.75
CA GLU A 54 8.81 7.88 -1.70
C GLU A 54 10.14 8.42 -2.24
N ASP A 55 11.22 7.78 -1.83
CA ASP A 55 12.55 8.15 -2.25
C ASP A 55 12.72 8.01 -3.75
N ARG A 56 12.14 6.98 -4.33
CA ARG A 56 12.21 6.75 -5.75
C ARG A 56 11.43 7.76 -6.56
N ARG A 57 10.51 8.47 -5.94
CA ARG A 57 9.74 9.48 -6.63
C ARG A 57 10.57 10.71 -7.00
N ASP A 58 11.80 10.78 -6.51
CA ASP A 58 12.72 11.79 -6.98
C ASP A 58 13.09 11.60 -8.45
N ASP A 59 12.94 10.37 -8.95
CA ASP A 59 13.13 10.08 -10.35
C ASP A 59 11.85 10.48 -11.11
N PRO A 60 11.89 11.46 -12.01
CA PRO A 60 10.67 11.92 -12.68
C PRO A 60 9.96 10.83 -13.48
N ASP A 61 10.72 9.92 -14.06
CA ASP A 61 10.11 8.85 -14.84
C ASP A 61 9.30 7.91 -13.95
N PHE A 62 9.89 7.54 -12.83
CA PHE A 62 9.19 6.67 -11.89
C PHE A 62 7.99 7.39 -11.29
N ASP A 63 8.18 8.64 -10.93
CA ASP A 63 7.11 9.44 -10.33
C ASP A 63 5.93 9.58 -11.29
N GLY A 64 6.22 9.85 -12.54
CA GLY A 64 5.16 9.95 -13.55
C GLY A 64 4.42 8.65 -13.75
N TRP A 65 5.16 7.54 -13.78
CA TRP A 65 4.55 6.24 -13.91
C TRP A 65 3.64 5.93 -12.72
N LEU A 66 4.13 6.23 -11.52
CA LEU A 66 3.36 5.96 -10.32
C LEU A 66 2.11 6.84 -10.26
N GLU A 67 2.24 8.10 -10.67
CA GLU A 67 1.11 9.01 -10.73
C GLU A 67 0.02 8.49 -11.65
N GLN A 68 0.42 7.97 -12.80
CA GLN A 68 -0.55 7.41 -13.74
C GLN A 68 -1.23 6.19 -13.14
N LEU A 69 -0.49 5.38 -12.42
CA LEU A 69 -1.05 4.22 -11.77
C LEU A 69 -2.06 4.63 -10.70
N GLU A 70 -1.70 5.63 -9.90
CA GLU A 70 -2.61 6.15 -8.87
C GLU A 70 -3.88 6.69 -9.49
N GLU A 71 -3.74 7.42 -10.55
CA GLU A 71 -4.89 8.01 -11.22
C GLU A 71 -5.80 6.95 -11.80
N GLY A 72 -5.21 5.95 -12.44
CA GLY A 72 -5.97 4.85 -12.99
C GLY A 72 -6.75 4.10 -11.92
N LEU A 73 -6.10 3.82 -10.81
CA LEU A 73 -6.75 3.11 -9.72
C LEU A 73 -7.88 3.93 -9.12
N ARG A 74 -7.66 5.22 -8.92
CA ARG A 74 -8.70 6.08 -8.37
C ARG A 74 -9.92 6.15 -9.28
N SER A 75 -9.68 6.16 -10.58
CA SER A 75 -10.78 6.32 -11.51
C SER A 75 -11.63 5.06 -11.62
N VAL A 76 -11.04 3.88 -11.43
CA VAL A 76 -11.82 2.64 -11.57
C VAL A 76 -12.35 2.12 -10.24
N MET A 77 -11.92 2.70 -9.13
CA MET A 77 -12.27 2.16 -7.84
C MET A 77 -12.85 3.16 -6.84
N PRO A 78 -13.68 4.09 -7.28
CA PRO A 78 -14.23 5.03 -6.32
C PRO A 78 -15.10 4.34 -5.27
N LEU A 79 -15.90 3.35 -5.68
CA LEU A 79 -16.73 2.61 -4.73
C LEU A 79 -15.89 1.72 -3.84
N TYR A 80 -14.89 1.13 -4.42
CA TYR A 80 -14.00 0.25 -3.67
C TYR A 80 -13.27 1.04 -2.60
N ARG A 81 -12.83 2.22 -2.95
CA ARG A 81 -12.17 3.08 -2.00
C ARG A 81 -13.06 3.41 -0.81
N CYS A 82 -14.32 3.66 -1.10
CA CYS A 82 -15.30 3.88 -0.07
C CYS A 82 -15.42 2.67 0.85
N SER A 83 -15.47 1.49 0.26
CA SER A 83 -15.55 0.25 1.01
C SER A 83 -14.34 0.05 1.90
N VAL A 84 -13.16 0.36 1.38
CA VAL A 84 -11.93 0.22 2.16
C VAL A 84 -11.97 1.14 3.37
N ALA A 85 -12.43 2.37 3.17
CA ALA A 85 -12.53 3.30 4.27
C ALA A 85 -13.51 2.81 5.32
N GLN A 86 -14.63 2.25 4.88
CA GLN A 86 -15.62 1.72 5.79
C GLN A 86 -15.08 0.54 6.58
N VAL A 87 -14.38 -0.34 5.91
CA VAL A 87 -13.81 -1.51 6.57
C VAL A 87 -12.81 -1.09 7.63
N ASP A 88 -11.95 -0.13 7.31
CA ASP A 88 -10.97 0.34 8.25
C ASP A 88 -11.64 0.98 9.47
N TRP A 89 -12.65 1.77 9.24
CA TRP A 89 -13.40 2.42 10.30
C TRP A 89 -14.10 1.38 11.19
N ALA A 90 -14.75 0.42 10.56
CA ALA A 90 -15.45 -0.62 11.29
C ALA A 90 -14.50 -1.48 12.12
N MET A 91 -13.34 -1.74 11.55
CA MET A 91 -12.32 -2.50 12.23
C MET A 91 -11.83 -1.77 13.47
N SER A 92 -11.59 -0.48 13.33
CA SER A 92 -11.15 0.34 14.47
C SER A 92 -12.17 0.30 15.59
N ARG A 93 -13.42 0.39 15.25
CA ARG A 93 -14.48 0.35 16.25
C ARG A 93 -14.57 -1.01 16.91
N ALA A 94 -14.49 -2.07 16.10
CA ALA A 94 -14.59 -3.43 16.62
C ALA A 94 -13.46 -3.74 17.59
N LEU A 95 -12.30 -3.20 17.33
CA LEU A 95 -11.14 -3.43 18.17
C LEU A 95 -11.08 -2.50 19.38
N GLY A 96 -12.05 -1.60 19.47
CA GLY A 96 -12.05 -0.68 20.58
C GLY A 96 -10.99 0.40 20.46
N ASN A 97 -10.49 0.60 19.29
CA ASN A 97 -9.48 1.60 19.06
C ASN A 97 -10.14 2.95 18.92
N THR A 98 -10.19 3.66 20.00
CA THR A 98 -10.86 4.95 20.01
C THR A 98 -9.88 6.10 19.97
N ALA A 99 -8.65 5.81 19.75
CA ALA A 99 -7.64 6.86 19.73
C ALA A 99 -7.83 7.82 18.58
N LEU A 100 -8.74 7.58 17.78
CA LEU A 100 -8.97 8.44 16.61
C LEU A 100 -9.81 9.63 16.91
#